data_a3105987fd8c17835d71a49e420c31f8
#
_entry.id   a3105987fd8c17835d71a49e420c31f8
#
_cell.length_a   1.000
_cell.length_b   1.000
_cell.length_c   1.000
_cell.angle_alpha   90.00
_cell.angle_beta   90.00
_cell.angle_gamma   90.00
#
_symmetry.space_group_name_H-M   'P 1'
#
loop_
_entity.id
_entity.type
_entity.pdbx_description
1 polymer ?
#
loop_
_entity_poly.entity_id
_entity_poly.type
_entity_poly.pdbx_seq_one_letter_code
_entity_poly.pdbx_strand_id
1 'polypeptide(L)'
;MIGTDIREAITDLMADFCHFLDDDRLEEWLDFFTEDCMYKVLSRENEASDLPLELLSCRNKNMLRDRILSLREANIYNIHYDKHILGAVRILEEKNGDYRVQANYSLYQTNQDGVSELFSVGTYRDLVVFDGGIPIFREKIAVVDTFGIPRLLSTPI
;
A
#
# COMPACT_ATOMS: atom_id res chain seq x y z
N MET A 1 20.99 16.82 3.16
CA MET A 1 19.75 17.23 2.44
C MET A 1 19.50 16.21 1.34
N ILE A 2 18.27 15.66 1.27
CA ILE A 2 17.89 14.67 0.25
C ILE A 2 17.75 15.40 -1.10
N GLY A 3 18.40 14.86 -2.14
CA GLY A 3 18.35 15.45 -3.48
C GLY A 3 16.94 15.46 -4.08
N THR A 4 16.68 16.42 -4.97
CA THR A 4 15.37 16.56 -5.65
C THR A 4 15.02 15.30 -6.43
N ASP A 5 15.96 14.73 -7.17
CA ASP A 5 15.75 13.54 -8.01
C ASP A 5 15.31 12.32 -7.18
N ILE A 6 15.88 12.14 -5.99
CA ILE A 6 15.49 11.05 -5.07
C ILE A 6 14.08 11.30 -4.53
N ARG A 7 13.77 12.54 -4.17
CA ARG A 7 12.44 12.91 -3.68
C ARG A 7 11.37 12.69 -4.75
N GLU A 8 11.64 13.09 -5.98
CA GLU A 8 10.75 12.88 -7.11
C GLU A 8 10.55 11.38 -7.37
N ALA A 9 11.62 10.59 -7.44
CA ALA A 9 11.55 9.16 -7.66
C ALA A 9 10.70 8.44 -6.58
N ILE A 10 10.87 8.80 -5.32
CA ILE A 10 10.06 8.24 -4.22
C ILE A 10 8.61 8.68 -4.33
N THR A 11 8.36 9.94 -4.68
CA THR A 11 6.99 10.45 -4.85
C THR A 11 6.28 9.73 -6.01
N ASP A 12 6.98 9.52 -7.12
CA ASP A 12 6.46 8.78 -8.27
C ASP A 12 6.16 7.32 -7.91
N LEU A 13 7.06 6.65 -7.18
CA LEU A 13 6.81 5.28 -6.69
C LEU A 13 5.51 5.20 -5.85
N MET A 14 5.32 6.17 -4.96
CA MET A 14 4.12 6.21 -4.11
C MET A 14 2.84 6.44 -4.93
N ALA A 15 2.92 7.31 -5.93
CA ALA A 15 1.81 7.57 -6.85
C ALA A 15 1.52 6.34 -7.73
N ASP A 16 2.53 5.72 -8.31
CA ASP A 16 2.40 4.53 -9.15
C ASP A 16 1.83 3.35 -8.38
N PHE A 17 2.22 3.17 -7.13
CA PHE A 17 1.62 2.17 -6.23
C PHE A 17 0.10 2.30 -6.20
N CYS A 18 -0.41 3.51 -5.99
CA CYS A 18 -1.85 3.78 -5.96
C CYS A 18 -2.51 3.58 -7.33
N HIS A 19 -1.92 4.11 -8.38
CA HIS A 19 -2.49 4.05 -9.74
C HIS A 19 -2.57 2.61 -10.25
N PHE A 20 -1.56 1.79 -10.02
CA PHE A 20 -1.56 0.40 -10.47
C PHE A 20 -2.60 -0.44 -9.73
N LEU A 21 -2.83 -0.18 -8.45
CA LEU A 21 -3.93 -0.79 -7.70
C LEU A 21 -5.29 -0.37 -8.26
N ASP A 22 -5.49 0.92 -8.48
CA ASP A 22 -6.75 1.48 -8.98
C ASP A 22 -7.08 0.99 -10.40
N ASP A 23 -6.05 0.79 -11.22
CA ASP A 23 -6.17 0.29 -12.60
C ASP A 23 -6.21 -1.24 -12.69
N ASP A 24 -6.23 -1.95 -11.57
CA ASP A 24 -6.24 -3.42 -11.50
C ASP A 24 -5.03 -4.09 -12.18
N ARG A 25 -3.90 -3.39 -12.22
CA ARG A 25 -2.63 -3.88 -12.77
C ARG A 25 -1.79 -4.55 -11.69
N LEU A 26 -2.37 -5.56 -11.02
CA LEU A 26 -1.81 -6.16 -9.80
C LEU A 26 -0.55 -6.97 -10.08
N GLU A 27 -0.45 -7.61 -11.24
CA GLU A 27 0.73 -8.38 -11.62
C GLU A 27 1.95 -7.48 -11.81
N GLU A 28 1.78 -6.31 -12.42
CA GLU A 28 2.82 -5.32 -12.59
C GLU A 28 3.13 -4.56 -11.28
N TRP A 29 2.12 -4.37 -10.43
CA TRP A 29 2.26 -3.77 -9.12
C TRP A 29 3.25 -4.53 -8.22
N LEU A 30 3.40 -5.85 -8.40
CA LEU A 30 4.40 -6.66 -7.70
C LEU A 30 5.84 -6.19 -7.94
N ASP A 31 6.13 -5.56 -9.07
CA ASP A 31 7.48 -5.08 -9.38
C ASP A 31 7.91 -3.91 -8.49
N PHE A 32 6.98 -3.29 -7.76
CA PHE A 32 7.30 -2.25 -6.79
C PHE A 32 7.90 -2.78 -5.48
N PHE A 33 8.07 -4.09 -5.31
CA PHE A 33 8.48 -4.71 -4.05
C PHE A 33 9.78 -5.50 -4.19
N THR A 34 10.58 -5.50 -3.11
CA THR A 34 11.70 -6.42 -2.97
C THR A 34 11.20 -7.86 -2.75
N GLU A 35 12.05 -8.86 -3.01
CA GLU A 35 11.67 -10.27 -2.76
C GLU A 35 11.40 -10.57 -1.29
N ASP A 36 12.12 -9.91 -0.38
CA ASP A 36 11.97 -10.02 1.08
C ASP A 36 11.05 -8.96 1.68
N CYS A 37 10.16 -8.38 0.89
CA CYS A 37 9.30 -7.30 1.32
C CYS A 37 8.37 -7.71 2.46
N MET A 38 7.88 -6.69 3.18
CA MET A 38 6.81 -6.82 4.15
C MET A 38 5.67 -5.89 3.76
N TYR A 39 4.48 -6.44 3.56
CA TYR A 39 3.27 -5.69 3.32
C TYR A 39 2.26 -5.97 4.44
N LYS A 40 1.81 -4.93 5.12
CA LYS A 40 0.86 -5.04 6.23
C LYS A 40 -0.24 -4.01 6.13
N VAL A 41 -1.41 -4.41 6.59
CA VAL A 41 -2.53 -3.51 6.91
C VAL A 41 -2.94 -3.78 8.35
N LEU A 42 -2.92 -2.76 9.18
CA LEU A 42 -3.33 -2.85 10.59
C LEU A 42 -4.04 -1.57 11.04
N SER A 43 -4.85 -1.67 12.09
CA SER A 43 -5.52 -0.50 12.64
C SER A 43 -4.57 0.31 13.54
N ARG A 44 -4.87 1.60 13.68
CA ARG A 44 -4.13 2.50 14.59
C ARG A 44 -4.10 1.96 16.02
N GLU A 45 -5.22 1.44 16.52
CA GLU A 45 -5.32 0.86 17.87
C GLU A 45 -4.41 -0.36 18.00
N ASN A 46 -4.40 -1.24 17.02
CA ASN A 46 -3.57 -2.44 17.03
C ASN A 46 -2.09 -2.13 16.88
N GLU A 47 -1.71 -1.10 16.12
CA GLU A 47 -0.31 -0.65 16.03
C GLU A 47 0.22 -0.22 17.42
N ALA A 48 -0.61 0.44 18.21
CA ALA A 48 -0.23 0.93 19.55
C ALA A 48 -0.20 -0.17 20.61
N SER A 49 -0.66 -1.40 20.32
CA SER A 49 -0.69 -2.51 21.28
C SER A 49 0.64 -3.28 21.29
N ASP A 50 0.91 -3.97 22.41
CA ASP A 50 2.10 -4.83 22.55
C ASP A 50 2.05 -6.06 21.64
N LEU A 51 0.84 -6.48 21.23
CA LEU A 51 0.61 -7.61 20.34
C LEU A 51 -0.29 -7.16 19.17
N PRO A 52 0.24 -6.42 18.18
CA PRO A 52 -0.55 -5.89 17.10
C PRO A 52 -1.12 -7.01 16.22
N LEU A 53 -2.45 -6.97 15.99
CA LEU A 53 -3.15 -7.85 15.07
C LEU A 53 -3.23 -7.20 13.70
N GLU A 54 -2.67 -7.85 12.71
CA GLU A 54 -2.70 -7.36 11.32
C GLU A 54 -4.00 -7.79 10.65
N LEU A 55 -4.65 -6.86 9.93
CA LEU A 55 -5.80 -7.15 9.07
C LEU A 55 -5.36 -7.91 7.81
N LEU A 56 -4.15 -7.64 7.36
CA LEU A 56 -3.48 -8.29 6.27
C LEU A 56 -1.99 -8.30 6.56
N SER A 57 -1.31 -9.42 6.26
CA SER A 57 0.14 -9.51 6.38
C SER A 57 0.71 -10.43 5.30
N CYS A 58 1.63 -9.90 4.51
CA CYS A 58 2.45 -10.65 3.58
C CYS A 58 3.92 -10.37 3.91
N ARG A 59 4.67 -11.44 4.22
CA ARG A 59 6.04 -11.32 4.74
C ARG A 59 7.12 -11.49 3.67
N ASN A 60 6.70 -11.67 2.41
CA ASN A 60 7.57 -11.73 1.25
C ASN A 60 6.75 -11.55 -0.03
N LYS A 61 7.44 -11.37 -1.15
CA LYS A 61 6.80 -11.15 -2.46
C LYS A 61 6.00 -12.36 -2.94
N ASN A 62 6.41 -13.58 -2.58
CA ASN A 62 5.66 -14.78 -2.94
C ASN A 62 4.27 -14.79 -2.30
N MET A 63 4.14 -14.36 -1.05
CA MET A 63 2.84 -14.24 -0.40
C MET A 63 1.94 -13.19 -1.09
N LEU A 64 2.53 -12.10 -1.60
CA LEU A 64 1.80 -11.12 -2.41
C LEU A 64 1.33 -11.73 -3.73
N ARG A 65 2.18 -12.51 -4.41
CA ARG A 65 1.80 -13.23 -5.65
C ARG A 65 0.64 -14.20 -5.40
N ASP A 66 0.71 -14.98 -4.34
CA ASP A 66 -0.35 -15.93 -3.96
C ASP A 66 -1.67 -15.22 -3.69
N ARG A 67 -1.62 -14.05 -3.05
CA ARG A 67 -2.81 -13.25 -2.79
C ARG A 67 -3.44 -12.72 -4.09
N ILE A 68 -2.63 -12.25 -5.03
CA ILE A 68 -3.12 -11.80 -6.33
C ILE A 68 -3.72 -12.95 -7.12
N LEU A 69 -3.04 -14.09 -7.14
CA LEU A 69 -3.55 -15.30 -7.79
C LEU A 69 -4.89 -15.73 -7.20
N SER A 70 -5.01 -15.73 -5.89
CA SER A 70 -6.26 -16.03 -5.19
C SER A 70 -7.37 -15.03 -5.55
N LEU A 71 -7.05 -13.75 -5.65
CA LEU A 71 -8.00 -12.71 -6.07
C LEU A 71 -8.50 -12.95 -7.50
N ARG A 72 -7.60 -13.34 -8.42
CA ARG A 72 -7.94 -13.61 -9.82
C ARG A 72 -8.79 -14.86 -10.02
N GLU A 73 -8.52 -15.92 -9.28
CA GLU A 73 -9.05 -17.27 -9.54
C GLU A 73 -10.14 -17.71 -8.56
N ALA A 74 -10.01 -17.37 -7.29
CA ALA A 74 -10.80 -17.97 -6.23
C ALA A 74 -11.69 -17.00 -5.45
N ASN A 75 -11.35 -15.74 -5.36
CA ASN A 75 -12.10 -14.79 -4.54
C ASN A 75 -13.40 -14.38 -5.22
N ILE A 76 -14.48 -14.35 -4.43
CA ILE A 76 -15.78 -13.82 -4.82
C ILE A 76 -15.97 -12.50 -4.10
N TYR A 77 -16.17 -11.41 -4.84
CA TYR A 77 -16.43 -10.08 -4.30
C TYR A 77 -17.34 -9.28 -5.23
N ASN A 78 -18.00 -8.27 -4.68
CA ASN A 78 -18.80 -7.36 -5.48
C ASN A 78 -17.92 -6.52 -6.39
N ILE A 79 -18.33 -6.37 -7.66
CA ILE A 79 -17.62 -5.52 -8.60
C ILE A 79 -17.66 -4.08 -8.10
N HIS A 80 -16.50 -3.47 -7.98
CA HIS A 80 -16.31 -2.08 -7.57
C HIS A 80 -15.04 -1.51 -8.19
N TYR A 81 -14.92 -0.20 -8.15
CA TYR A 81 -13.77 0.52 -8.65
C TYR A 81 -13.11 1.26 -7.49
N ASP A 82 -11.84 1.01 -7.29
CA ASP A 82 -11.05 1.67 -6.25
C ASP A 82 -10.44 2.98 -6.75
N LYS A 83 -10.36 3.96 -5.87
CA LYS A 83 -9.66 5.22 -6.11
C LYS A 83 -8.93 5.66 -4.87
N HIS A 84 -7.59 5.57 -4.92
CA HIS A 84 -6.73 6.11 -3.88
C HIS A 84 -6.51 7.61 -4.08
N ILE A 85 -6.61 8.37 -3.01
CA ILE A 85 -6.19 9.77 -2.96
C ILE A 85 -5.00 9.83 -2.02
N LEU A 86 -3.83 10.09 -2.59
CA LEU A 86 -2.58 10.15 -1.85
C LEU A 86 -2.31 11.59 -1.40
N GLY A 87 -2.00 11.75 -0.13
CA GLY A 87 -1.55 13.02 0.42
C GLY A 87 -0.08 13.31 0.11
N ALA A 88 0.43 14.41 0.63
CA ALA A 88 1.83 14.79 0.44
C ALA A 88 2.78 13.72 0.98
N VAL A 89 3.77 13.36 0.16
CA VAL A 89 4.79 12.39 0.53
C VAL A 89 5.88 13.07 1.36
N ARG A 90 6.20 12.49 2.51
CA ARG A 90 7.24 12.98 3.42
C ARG A 90 8.32 11.93 3.58
N ILE A 91 9.57 12.32 3.34
CA ILE A 91 10.72 11.49 3.69
C ILE A 91 11.14 11.91 5.11
N LEU A 92 11.02 10.97 6.05
CA LEU A 92 11.25 11.21 7.47
C LEU A 92 12.71 11.00 7.86
N GLU A 93 13.36 10.00 7.25
CA GLU A 93 14.71 9.60 7.58
C GLU A 93 15.39 8.98 6.35
N GLU A 94 16.69 9.22 6.23
CA GLU A 94 17.56 8.49 5.30
C GLU A 94 18.66 7.81 6.12
N LYS A 95 18.89 6.53 5.86
CA LYS A 95 19.94 5.77 6.52
C LYS A 95 20.53 4.75 5.55
N ASN A 96 21.79 4.94 5.20
CA ASN A 96 22.54 4.03 4.30
C ASN A 96 21.87 3.83 2.93
N GLY A 97 21.18 4.86 2.40
CA GLY A 97 20.48 4.77 1.13
C GLY A 97 19.07 4.17 1.22
N ASP A 98 18.61 3.82 2.41
CA ASP A 98 17.23 3.44 2.69
C ASP A 98 16.44 4.64 3.23
N TYR A 99 15.19 4.78 2.81
CA TYR A 99 14.35 5.95 3.13
C TYR A 99 13.08 5.56 3.86
N ARG A 100 12.89 6.12 5.06
CA ARG A 100 11.60 6.04 5.77
C ARG A 100 10.67 7.11 5.20
N VAL A 101 9.52 6.68 4.71
CA VAL A 101 8.57 7.51 3.98
C VAL A 101 7.20 7.42 4.62
N GLN A 102 6.47 8.53 4.62
CA GLN A 102 5.12 8.62 5.13
C GLN A 102 4.23 9.42 4.18
N ALA A 103 2.99 8.96 4.00
CA ALA A 103 1.94 9.72 3.33
C ALA A 103 0.57 9.33 3.89
N ASN A 104 -0.33 10.30 4.01
CA ASN A 104 -1.73 10.01 4.30
C ASN A 104 -2.43 9.55 3.03
N TYR A 105 -3.46 8.72 3.20
CA TYR A 105 -4.29 8.27 2.08
C TYR A 105 -5.76 8.24 2.45
N SER A 106 -6.59 8.34 1.45
CA SER A 106 -7.99 7.90 1.50
C SER A 106 -8.28 7.01 0.30
N LEU A 107 -9.10 5.99 0.51
CA LEU A 107 -9.52 5.04 -0.52
C LEU A 107 -11.03 5.08 -0.65
N TYR A 108 -11.49 5.40 -1.85
CA TYR A 108 -12.91 5.36 -2.20
C TYR A 108 -13.21 4.12 -3.02
N GLN A 109 -14.41 3.57 -2.85
CA GLN A 109 -14.94 2.52 -3.71
C GLN A 109 -16.21 3.00 -4.38
N THR A 110 -16.30 2.81 -5.68
CA THR A 110 -17.48 3.13 -6.49
C THR A 110 -18.09 1.84 -6.99
N ASN A 111 -19.38 1.64 -6.73
CA ASN A 111 -20.11 0.46 -7.21
C ASN A 111 -20.56 0.61 -8.67
N GLN A 112 -21.18 -0.43 -9.21
CA GLN A 112 -21.67 -0.45 -10.60
C GLN A 112 -22.80 0.58 -10.86
N ASP A 113 -23.51 1.02 -9.82
CA ASP A 113 -24.53 2.07 -9.90
C ASP A 113 -23.95 3.49 -9.87
N GLY A 114 -22.62 3.60 -9.77
CA GLY A 114 -21.93 4.88 -9.72
C GLY A 114 -21.93 5.55 -8.35
N VAL A 115 -22.30 4.83 -7.28
CA VAL A 115 -22.26 5.35 -5.91
C VAL A 115 -20.86 5.16 -5.35
N SER A 116 -20.23 6.26 -4.93
CA SER A 116 -18.91 6.28 -4.32
C SER A 116 -19.01 6.42 -2.81
N GLU A 117 -18.28 5.57 -2.09
CA GLU A 117 -18.20 5.59 -0.64
C GLU A 117 -16.75 5.62 -0.19
N LEU A 118 -16.48 6.29 0.91
CA LEU A 118 -15.19 6.22 1.58
C LEU A 118 -15.04 4.82 2.19
N PHE A 119 -13.98 4.09 1.79
CA PHE A 119 -13.70 2.74 2.24
C PHE A 119 -12.67 2.68 3.35
N SER A 120 -11.57 3.44 3.23
CA SER A 120 -10.47 3.44 4.18
C SER A 120 -9.78 4.79 4.23
N VAL A 121 -9.36 5.19 5.42
CA VAL A 121 -8.52 6.37 5.66
C VAL A 121 -7.37 5.95 6.56
N GLY A 122 -6.17 6.39 6.25
CA GLY A 122 -5.03 6.04 7.08
C GLY A 122 -3.73 6.69 6.64
N THR A 123 -2.65 6.08 7.07
CA THR A 123 -1.30 6.55 6.82
C THR A 123 -0.45 5.38 6.31
N TYR A 124 0.24 5.59 5.20
CA TYR A 124 1.31 4.70 4.77
C TYR A 124 2.59 5.03 5.55
N ARG A 125 3.25 3.99 6.05
CA ARG A 125 4.57 4.05 6.69
C ARG A 125 5.46 3.03 6.01
N ASP A 126 6.37 3.52 5.19
CA ASP A 126 7.07 2.69 4.22
C ASP A 126 8.58 2.75 4.44
N LEU A 127 9.26 1.70 4.00
CA LEU A 127 10.70 1.68 3.80
C LEU A 127 10.97 1.51 2.31
N VAL A 128 11.52 2.53 1.69
CA VAL A 128 11.92 2.54 0.28
C VAL A 128 13.41 2.32 0.17
N VAL A 129 13.81 1.41 -0.71
CA VAL A 129 15.20 1.12 -1.05
C VAL A 129 15.40 1.32 -2.55
N PHE A 130 16.66 1.46 -2.99
CA PHE A 130 16.97 1.58 -4.40
C PHE A 130 17.69 0.33 -4.89
N ASP A 131 17.15 -0.29 -5.93
CA ASP A 131 17.73 -1.42 -6.63
C ASP A 131 18.14 -0.97 -8.04
N GLY A 132 19.46 -0.92 -8.31
CA GLY A 132 19.96 -0.42 -9.60
C GLY A 132 19.51 1.00 -9.93
N GLY A 133 19.29 1.84 -8.92
CA GLY A 133 18.82 3.22 -9.08
C GLY A 133 17.28 3.36 -9.15
N ILE A 134 16.54 2.27 -9.07
CA ILE A 134 15.08 2.25 -9.10
C ILE A 134 14.53 2.12 -7.67
N PRO A 135 13.64 3.02 -7.23
CA PRO A 135 13.04 2.92 -5.89
C PRO A 135 11.99 1.80 -5.85
N ILE A 136 12.06 0.97 -4.81
CA ILE A 136 11.10 -0.11 -4.56
C ILE A 136 10.84 -0.22 -3.06
N PHE A 137 9.71 -0.81 -2.68
CA PHE A 137 9.34 -1.01 -1.29
C PHE A 137 10.01 -2.26 -0.70
N ARG A 138 10.70 -2.09 0.41
CA ARG A 138 11.05 -3.19 1.32
C ARG A 138 9.96 -3.39 2.37
N GLU A 139 9.37 -2.29 2.85
CA GLU A 139 8.20 -2.34 3.73
C GLU A 139 7.12 -1.42 3.18
N LYS A 140 5.90 -1.90 3.14
CA LYS A 140 4.70 -1.13 2.84
C LYS A 140 3.68 -1.40 3.94
N ILE A 141 3.43 -0.42 4.80
CA ILE A 141 2.56 -0.57 5.95
C ILE A 141 1.44 0.46 5.87
N ALA A 142 0.21 -0.02 5.74
CA ALA A 142 -0.99 0.81 5.80
C ALA A 142 -1.57 0.76 7.23
N VAL A 143 -1.54 1.88 7.92
CA VAL A 143 -2.13 2.04 9.26
C VAL A 143 -3.48 2.71 9.09
N VAL A 144 -4.56 1.93 9.24
CA VAL A 144 -5.94 2.38 9.09
C VAL A 144 -6.38 3.13 10.34
N ASP A 145 -7.02 4.28 10.18
CA ASP A 145 -7.43 5.13 11.29
C ASP A 145 -8.60 4.58 12.10
N THR A 146 -9.35 3.63 11.55
CA THR A 146 -10.47 2.99 12.23
C THR A 146 -10.12 1.58 12.67
N PHE A 147 -10.84 1.06 13.67
CA PHE A 147 -10.62 -0.30 14.18
C PHE A 147 -10.92 -1.39 13.16
N GLY A 148 -11.86 -1.15 12.24
CA GLY A 148 -12.28 -2.11 11.23
C GLY A 148 -12.40 -1.51 9.85
N ILE A 149 -12.46 -2.39 8.86
CA ILE A 149 -12.76 -2.06 7.48
C ILE A 149 -14.25 -2.35 7.26
N PRO A 150 -15.04 -1.40 6.69
CA PRO A 150 -16.51 -1.54 6.59
C PRO A 150 -16.95 -2.71 5.71
N ARG A 151 -16.08 -3.18 4.81
CA ARG A 151 -16.36 -4.26 3.84
C ARG A 151 -15.18 -5.20 3.74
N LEU A 152 -15.37 -6.28 2.97
CA LEU A 152 -14.31 -7.23 2.70
C LEU A 152 -13.10 -6.56 2.02
N LEU A 153 -11.93 -6.75 2.61
CA LEU A 153 -10.66 -6.35 2.02
C LEU A 153 -10.23 -7.41 1.00
N SER A 154 -10.62 -7.24 -0.26
CA SER A 154 -10.25 -8.14 -1.34
C SER A 154 -8.96 -7.70 -2.04
N THR A 155 -8.88 -6.44 -2.42
CA THR A 155 -7.71 -5.83 -3.06
C THR A 155 -6.81 -5.19 -2.01
N PRO A 156 -5.48 -5.19 -2.19
CA PRO A 156 -4.56 -4.44 -1.32
C PRO A 156 -4.92 -2.95 -1.24
N ILE A 157 -4.61 -2.36 -0.10
CA ILE A 157 -4.83 -0.93 0.17
C ILE A 157 -3.54 -0.16 -0.04
#